data_e185275252da93e48e21ebbe65c6c26a
#
_entry.id   e185275252da93e48e21ebbe65c6c26a
#
_cell.length_a   1.000
_cell.length_b   1.000
_cell.length_c   1.000
_cell.angle_alpha   90.00
_cell.angle_beta   90.00
_cell.angle_gamma   90.00
#
_symmetry.space_group_name_H-M   'P 1'
#
loop_
_entity.id
_entity.type
_entity.pdbx_description
1 polymer ?
#
loop_
_entity_poly.entity_id
_entity_poly.type
_entity_poly.pdbx_seq_one_letter_code
_entity_poly.pdbx_strand_id
1 'polypeptide(L)'
;MNLRTLTDIALNKMANAYVNSLSHVVYKLNGEEKRADFFKKKVVGRTVQAYVLFDENYKGKITDIRVIDKDGDIVAQDPKVYERVSAKALYVAFKHEFTEV
;
A
#
# COMPACT_ATOMS: atom_id res chain seq x y z
N MET A 1 9.58 -6.19 -34.73
CA MET A 1 8.53 -5.20 -34.49
C MET A 1 8.11 -5.25 -33.03
N ASN A 2 8.03 -4.11 -32.41
CA ASN A 2 7.54 -4.02 -31.05
C ASN A 2 6.04 -3.81 -31.04
N LEU A 3 5.31 -4.74 -30.42
CA LEU A 3 3.85 -4.69 -30.35
C LEU A 3 3.32 -4.12 -29.04
N ARG A 4 4.22 -3.80 -28.10
CA ARG A 4 3.83 -3.23 -26.84
C ARG A 4 4.04 -1.72 -26.89
N THR A 5 2.93 -1.04 -27.02
CA THR A 5 2.93 0.40 -27.19
C THR A 5 1.92 1.06 -26.27
N LEU A 6 1.88 0.62 -25.01
CA LEU A 6 1.06 1.30 -24.02
C LEU A 6 1.58 2.71 -23.82
N THR A 7 0.70 3.67 -23.93
CA THR A 7 1.03 5.07 -23.73
C THR A 7 1.10 5.40 -22.23
N ASP A 8 1.71 6.54 -21.90
CA ASP A 8 1.71 7.04 -20.54
C ASP A 8 0.28 7.28 -20.04
N ILE A 9 -0.63 7.66 -20.94
CA ILE A 9 -2.05 7.82 -20.60
C ILE A 9 -2.64 6.48 -20.17
N ALA A 10 -2.35 5.39 -20.91
CA ALA A 10 -2.84 4.06 -20.57
C ALA A 10 -2.28 3.60 -19.22
N LEU A 11 -0.99 3.79 -18.98
CA LEU A 11 -0.35 3.43 -17.72
C LEU A 11 -0.91 4.26 -16.56
N ASN A 12 -1.18 5.54 -16.79
CA ASN A 12 -1.83 6.40 -15.78
C ASN A 12 -3.23 5.90 -15.44
N LYS A 13 -4.02 5.49 -16.46
CA LYS A 13 -5.36 4.94 -16.24
C LYS A 13 -5.29 3.65 -15.43
N MET A 14 -4.31 2.79 -15.70
CA MET A 14 -4.09 1.57 -14.94
C MET A 14 -3.74 1.88 -13.48
N ALA A 15 -2.87 2.87 -13.27
CA ALA A 15 -2.50 3.30 -11.91
C ALA A 15 -3.70 3.84 -11.15
N ASN A 16 -4.55 4.64 -11.80
CA ASN A 16 -5.77 5.15 -11.17
C ASN A 16 -6.76 4.04 -10.85
N ALA A 17 -6.94 3.09 -11.75
CA ALA A 17 -7.80 1.95 -11.51
C ALA A 17 -7.31 1.13 -10.31
N TYR A 18 -6.01 0.91 -10.23
CA TYR A 18 -5.41 0.17 -9.13
C TYR A 18 -5.62 0.88 -7.79
N VAL A 19 -5.29 2.17 -7.70
CA VAL A 19 -5.42 2.91 -6.44
C VAL A 19 -6.88 2.98 -5.97
N ASN A 20 -7.81 3.08 -6.92
CA ASN A 20 -9.24 3.09 -6.61
C ASN A 20 -9.76 1.71 -6.18
N SER A 21 -9.06 0.64 -6.50
CA SER A 21 -9.43 -0.70 -6.08
C SER A 21 -8.98 -1.04 -4.67
N LEU A 22 -8.08 -0.25 -4.07
CA LEU A 22 -7.56 -0.52 -2.73
C LEU A 22 -8.62 -0.23 -1.67
N SER A 23 -8.76 -1.15 -0.71
CA SER A 23 -9.73 -1.03 0.36
C SER A 23 -9.08 -0.62 1.67
N HIS A 24 -8.25 -1.48 2.22
CA HIS A 24 -7.67 -1.26 3.55
C HIS A 24 -6.39 -2.07 3.71
N VAL A 25 -5.79 -1.95 4.88
CA VAL A 25 -4.59 -2.68 5.24
C VAL A 25 -4.91 -3.60 6.41
N VAL A 26 -4.39 -4.82 6.37
CA VAL A 26 -4.45 -5.77 7.47
C VAL A 26 -3.02 -6.01 7.94
N TYR A 27 -2.81 -6.03 9.23
CA TYR A 27 -1.48 -6.21 9.82
C TYR A 27 -1.62 -6.95 11.13
N LYS A 28 -0.48 -7.38 11.69
CA LYS A 28 -0.46 -7.98 13.03
C LYS A 28 0.25 -7.06 14.00
N LEU A 29 -0.40 -6.78 15.13
CA LEU A 29 0.18 -6.03 16.23
C LEU A 29 0.39 -7.00 17.39
N ASN A 30 1.65 -7.26 17.71
CA ASN A 30 2.03 -8.25 18.72
C ASN A 30 1.37 -9.62 18.46
N GLY A 31 1.30 -10.01 17.18
CA GLY A 31 0.71 -11.27 16.76
C GLY A 31 -0.80 -11.26 16.58
N GLU A 32 -1.48 -10.20 16.97
CA GLU A 32 -2.93 -10.09 16.83
C GLU A 32 -3.30 -9.33 15.55
N GLU A 33 -4.19 -9.89 14.74
CA GLU A 33 -4.59 -9.29 13.47
C GLU A 33 -5.42 -8.05 13.71
N LYS A 34 -5.07 -6.98 13.01
CA LYS A 34 -5.72 -5.67 13.08
C LYS A 34 -5.95 -5.13 11.67
N ARG A 35 -6.79 -4.13 11.57
CA ARG A 35 -7.11 -3.45 10.32
C ARG A 35 -6.83 -1.96 10.46
N ALA A 36 -6.34 -1.35 9.37
CA ALA A 36 -6.13 0.09 9.30
C ALA A 36 -6.61 0.61 7.95
N ASP A 37 -7.12 1.83 7.94
CA ASP A 37 -7.48 2.51 6.70
C ASP A 37 -6.26 3.24 6.15
N PHE A 38 -6.28 3.53 4.84
CA PHE A 38 -5.22 4.34 4.25
C PHE A 38 -5.31 5.77 4.75
N PHE A 39 -4.17 6.28 5.17
CA PHE A 39 -4.04 7.69 5.53
C PHE A 39 -4.14 8.57 4.29
N LYS A 40 -3.50 8.14 3.18
CA LYS A 40 -3.48 8.88 1.93
C LYS A 40 -3.23 7.93 0.78
N LYS A 41 -3.92 8.16 -0.34
CA LYS A 41 -3.67 7.47 -1.61
C LYS A 41 -3.57 8.51 -2.71
N LYS A 42 -2.60 8.35 -3.61
CA LYS A 42 -2.49 9.26 -4.76
C LYS A 42 -1.79 8.57 -5.93
N VAL A 43 -1.97 9.15 -7.10
CA VAL A 43 -1.27 8.76 -8.32
C VAL A 43 -0.52 9.96 -8.84
N VAL A 44 0.76 9.76 -9.14
CA VAL A 44 1.60 10.77 -9.79
C VAL A 44 2.09 10.15 -11.09
N GLY A 45 1.56 10.64 -12.23
CA GLY A 45 1.86 10.01 -13.52
C GLY A 45 1.36 8.59 -13.57
N ARG A 46 2.27 7.63 -13.53
CA ARG A 46 1.96 6.20 -13.53
C ARG A 46 2.43 5.52 -12.24
N THR A 47 2.73 6.30 -11.22
CA THR A 47 3.17 5.80 -9.92
C THR A 47 2.05 5.92 -8.91
N VAL A 48 1.71 4.79 -8.29
CA VAL A 48 0.74 4.73 -7.21
C VAL A 48 1.48 4.89 -5.90
N GLN A 49 0.93 5.70 -5.00
CA GLN A 49 1.46 5.88 -3.66
C GLN A 49 0.31 5.74 -2.67
N ALA A 50 0.44 4.81 -1.75
CA ALA A 50 -0.54 4.58 -0.70
C ALA A 50 0.19 4.55 0.66
N TYR A 51 -0.32 5.31 1.61
CA TYR A 51 0.34 5.49 2.91
C TYR A 51 -0.57 5.03 4.03
N VAL A 52 0.01 4.30 4.97
CA VAL A 52 -0.64 3.93 6.22
C VAL A 52 0.09 4.63 7.35
N LEU A 53 -0.65 5.25 8.25
CA LEU A 53 -0.09 5.92 9.43
C LEU A 53 -0.36 5.06 10.66
N PHE A 54 0.71 4.66 11.32
CA PHE A 54 0.64 4.05 12.65
C PHE A 54 1.07 5.10 13.66
N ASP A 55 0.12 5.59 14.43
CA ASP A 55 0.37 6.64 15.42
C ASP A 55 0.75 6.04 16.78
N GLU A 56 0.71 6.84 17.84
CA GLU A 56 1.10 6.41 19.16
C GLU A 56 0.24 5.29 19.76
N ASN A 57 -0.95 5.05 19.23
CA ASN A 57 -1.82 3.97 19.68
C ASN A 57 -1.37 2.60 19.16
N TYR A 58 -0.45 2.57 18.20
CA TYR A 58 0.05 1.34 17.59
C TYR A 58 1.42 0.98 18.14
N LYS A 59 1.52 0.82 19.47
CA LYS A 59 2.78 0.44 20.12
C LYS A 59 2.96 -1.07 20.09
N GLY A 60 4.22 -1.49 19.89
CA GLY A 60 4.56 -2.90 19.86
C GLY A 60 5.17 -3.31 18.53
N LYS A 61 5.05 -4.59 18.22
CA LYS A 61 5.63 -5.17 17.01
C LYS A 61 4.58 -5.28 15.92
N ILE A 62 4.80 -4.55 14.83
CA ILE A 62 3.91 -4.57 13.66
C ILE A 62 4.54 -5.47 12.59
N THR A 63 3.79 -6.49 12.14
CA THR A 63 4.24 -7.47 11.16
C THR A 63 3.14 -7.77 10.15
N ASP A 64 3.49 -8.49 9.09
CA ASP A 64 2.55 -9.01 8.08
C ASP A 64 1.60 -7.95 7.53
N ILE A 65 2.14 -6.80 7.15
CA ILE A 65 1.33 -5.73 6.58
C ILE A 65 0.93 -6.11 5.16
N ARG A 66 -0.39 -6.14 4.91
CA ARG A 66 -0.97 -6.55 3.63
C ARG A 66 -1.99 -5.54 3.17
N VAL A 67 -1.95 -5.20 1.90
CA VAL A 67 -2.95 -4.33 1.28
C VAL A 67 -4.05 -5.20 0.69
N ILE A 68 -5.28 -4.93 1.07
CA ILE A 68 -6.47 -5.67 0.64
C ILE A 68 -7.27 -4.78 -0.31
N ASP A 69 -7.68 -5.33 -1.45
CA ASP A 69 -8.52 -4.60 -2.39
C ASP A 69 -10.01 -4.80 -2.07
N LYS A 70 -10.85 -4.19 -2.89
CA LYS A 70 -12.31 -4.24 -2.70
C LYS A 70 -12.90 -5.63 -2.92
N ASP A 71 -12.19 -6.50 -3.61
CA ASP A 71 -12.59 -7.89 -3.82
C ASP A 71 -12.14 -8.81 -2.67
N GLY A 72 -11.37 -8.28 -1.72
CA GLY A 72 -10.84 -9.06 -0.60
C GLY A 72 -9.51 -9.74 -0.88
N ASP A 73 -8.88 -9.44 -2.00
CA ASP A 73 -7.62 -10.04 -2.38
C ASP A 73 -6.43 -9.28 -1.80
N ILE A 74 -5.35 -10.01 -1.49
CA ILE A 74 -4.09 -9.40 -1.09
C ILE A 74 -3.37 -8.96 -2.36
N VAL A 75 -3.20 -7.64 -2.52
CA VAL A 75 -2.58 -7.08 -3.73
C VAL A 75 -1.20 -6.50 -3.51
N ALA A 76 -0.80 -6.30 -2.25
CA ALA A 76 0.55 -5.88 -1.91
C ALA A 76 0.89 -6.32 -0.50
N GLN A 77 2.18 -6.46 -0.22
CA GLN A 77 2.66 -6.90 1.09
C GLN A 77 3.94 -6.15 1.46
N ASP A 78 4.11 -5.89 2.75
CA ASP A 78 5.37 -5.41 3.29
C ASP A 78 5.88 -6.47 4.28
N PRO A 79 6.96 -7.19 3.97
CA PRO A 79 7.47 -8.25 4.85
C PRO A 79 8.29 -7.74 6.01
N LYS A 80 8.55 -6.44 6.09
CA LYS A 80 9.36 -5.88 7.17
C LYS A 80 8.66 -5.97 8.51
N VAL A 81 9.47 -6.08 9.56
CA VAL A 81 9.02 -6.05 10.94
C VAL A 81 9.34 -4.66 11.50
N TYR A 82 8.33 -4.03 12.08
CA TYR A 82 8.49 -2.70 12.69
C TYR A 82 8.27 -2.82 14.19
N GLU A 83 9.30 -2.53 14.97
CA GLU A 83 9.19 -2.49 16.42
C GLU A 83 9.03 -1.05 16.85
N ARG A 84 7.96 -0.78 17.59
CA ARG A 84 7.63 0.57 18.01
C ARG A 84 7.72 0.69 19.52
N VAL A 85 8.81 1.31 19.97
CA VAL A 85 9.08 1.52 21.39
C VAL A 85 8.84 2.95 21.83
N SER A 86 8.56 3.85 20.89
CA SER A 86 8.31 5.26 21.18
C SER A 86 6.99 5.72 20.60
N ALA A 87 6.51 6.89 21.04
CA ALA A 87 5.24 7.46 20.59
C ALA A 87 5.32 8.18 19.24
N LYS A 88 6.40 8.01 18.50
CA LYS A 88 6.56 8.65 17.18
C LYS A 88 5.68 7.95 16.15
N ALA A 89 5.08 8.75 15.26
CA ALA A 89 4.30 8.21 14.15
C ALA A 89 5.20 7.45 13.19
N LEU A 90 4.66 6.36 12.63
CA LEU A 90 5.31 5.57 11.60
C LEU A 90 4.45 5.61 10.34
N TYR A 91 5.03 6.08 9.24
CA TYR A 91 4.39 6.01 7.94
C TYR A 91 4.95 4.84 7.15
N VAL A 92 4.07 3.97 6.68
CA VAL A 92 4.46 2.88 5.78
C VAL A 92 3.90 3.23 4.40
N ALA A 93 4.79 3.30 3.41
CA ALA A 93 4.43 3.67 2.06
C ALA A 93 4.48 2.45 1.13
N PHE A 94 3.41 2.26 0.35
CA PHE A 94 3.38 1.30 -0.74
C PHE A 94 3.45 2.10 -2.03
N LYS A 95 4.56 1.95 -2.76
CA LYS A 95 4.78 2.63 -4.03
C LYS A 95 4.90 1.61 -5.14
N HIS A 96 4.24 1.87 -6.24
CA HIS A 96 4.34 1.01 -7.41
C HIS A 96 4.26 1.86 -8.67
N GLU A 97 5.26 1.71 -9.54
CA GLU A 97 5.23 2.33 -10.86
C GLU A 97 4.76 1.31 -11.89
N PHE A 98 3.73 1.66 -12.63
CA PHE A 98 3.26 0.82 -13.73
C PHE A 98 4.17 1.01 -14.93
N THR A 99 4.81 -0.06 -15.33
CA THR A 99 5.73 -0.06 -16.47
C THR A 99 5.39 -1.19 -17.41
N GLU A 100 5.84 -1.02 -18.64
CA GLU A 100 5.74 -2.06 -19.67
C GLU A 100 7.08 -2.78 -19.75
N VAL A 101 7.03 -4.10 -19.79
CA VAL A 101 8.24 -4.92 -19.83
C VAL A 101 8.49 -5.44 -21.23
#